data_a18a902d53bf0917f42079b300db4949
#
_entry.id   a18a902d53bf0917f42079b300db4949
#
_cell.length_a   1.000
_cell.length_b   1.000
_cell.length_c   1.000
_cell.angle_alpha   90.00
_cell.angle_beta   90.00
_cell.angle_gamma   90.00
#
_symmetry.space_group_name_H-M   'P 1'
#
loop_
_entity.id
_entity.type
_entity.pdbx_description
1 polymer ?
#
loop_
_entity_poly.entity_id
_entity_poly.type
_entity_poly.pdbx_seq_one_letter_code
_entity_poly.pdbx_strand_id
1 'polypeptide(L)'
;MVAMGIVILGGFALPTFLDSGQLRTAQSARVELLAKKTALVEKETQLKADLKKNQTKLSRLDLLIPATPHEDELITNLDQIAKTSGIPVKTMAIAFVNDNTGGRNFKELLTEVTSSGNYINFRDWLGRWEKNIRLLDVQEFSISPDLAGGNLLFSIKAKSYYAK
;
A
#
# COMPACT_ATOMS: atom_id res chain seq x y z
N MET A 1 37.18 -8.13 -74.48
CA MET A 1 37.74 -7.58 -73.20
C MET A 1 36.75 -6.74 -72.43
N VAL A 2 35.94 -5.87 -73.02
CA VAL A 2 34.98 -4.97 -72.33
C VAL A 2 33.83 -5.76 -71.71
N ALA A 3 33.26 -6.76 -72.34
CA ALA A 3 32.15 -7.57 -71.85
C ALA A 3 32.46 -8.35 -70.56
N MET A 4 33.70 -8.81 -70.40
CA MET A 4 34.17 -9.61 -69.25
C MET A 4 34.34 -8.72 -68.00
N GLY A 5 34.64 -7.41 -68.14
CA GLY A 5 34.72 -6.46 -67.06
C GLY A 5 33.33 -6.09 -66.43
N ILE A 6 32.29 -6.06 -67.28
CA ILE A 6 30.93 -5.75 -66.84
C ILE A 6 30.34 -6.89 -66.00
N VAL A 7 30.63 -8.15 -66.34
CA VAL A 7 30.18 -9.34 -65.63
C VAL A 7 30.85 -9.44 -64.24
N ILE A 8 32.10 -9.09 -64.12
CA ILE A 8 32.84 -9.11 -62.82
C ILE A 8 32.35 -7.95 -61.90
N LEU A 9 32.13 -6.77 -62.47
CA LEU A 9 31.60 -5.63 -61.72
C LEU A 9 30.14 -5.85 -61.21
N GLY A 10 29.30 -6.43 -62.08
CA GLY A 10 27.91 -6.74 -61.72
C GLY A 10 27.76 -7.91 -60.75
N GLY A 11 28.62 -8.96 -60.93
CA GLY A 11 28.50 -10.15 -60.08
C GLY A 11 29.06 -10.01 -58.66
N PHE A 12 30.08 -9.16 -58.49
CA PHE A 12 30.72 -9.00 -57.17
C PHE A 12 30.35 -7.70 -56.42
N ALA A 13 30.11 -6.61 -57.11
CA ALA A 13 29.85 -5.34 -56.47
C ALA A 13 28.40 -5.18 -55.98
N LEU A 14 27.41 -5.75 -56.70
CA LEU A 14 25.99 -5.65 -56.30
C LEU A 14 25.65 -6.38 -55.00
N PRO A 15 26.08 -7.62 -54.72
CA PRO A 15 25.75 -8.30 -53.47
C PRO A 15 26.40 -7.64 -52.25
N THR A 16 27.60 -7.07 -52.37
CA THR A 16 28.27 -6.39 -51.26
C THR A 16 27.60 -5.05 -50.88
N PHE A 17 26.96 -4.37 -51.84
CA PHE A 17 26.19 -3.16 -51.59
C PHE A 17 24.86 -3.47 -50.90
N LEU A 18 24.17 -4.55 -51.22
CA LEU A 18 22.91 -4.98 -50.55
C LEU A 18 23.16 -5.46 -49.14
N ASP A 19 24.23 -6.21 -48.89
CA ASP A 19 24.61 -6.65 -47.54
C ASP A 19 25.00 -5.50 -46.63
N SER A 20 25.64 -4.44 -47.14
CA SER A 20 25.97 -3.24 -46.33
C SER A 20 24.75 -2.47 -45.87
N GLY A 21 23.67 -2.52 -46.62
CA GLY A 21 22.37 -1.94 -46.22
C GLY A 21 21.72 -2.68 -45.05
N GLN A 22 21.73 -4.00 -45.09
CA GLN A 22 21.18 -4.85 -44.02
C GLN A 22 22.02 -4.76 -42.74
N LEU A 23 23.34 -4.67 -42.86
CA LEU A 23 24.22 -4.47 -41.71
C LEU A 23 23.99 -3.12 -41.02
N ARG A 24 23.75 -2.06 -41.77
CA ARG A 24 23.42 -0.72 -41.18
C ARG A 24 22.09 -0.73 -40.47
N THR A 25 21.05 -1.35 -41.02
CA THR A 25 19.74 -1.47 -40.35
C THR A 25 19.82 -2.35 -39.11
N ALA A 26 20.56 -3.44 -39.13
CA ALA A 26 20.78 -4.27 -37.94
C ALA A 26 21.62 -3.55 -36.88
N GLN A 27 22.57 -2.72 -37.27
CA GLN A 27 23.37 -1.92 -36.36
C GLN A 27 22.53 -0.79 -35.71
N SER A 28 21.70 -0.08 -36.49
CA SER A 28 20.81 0.92 -35.94
C SER A 28 19.77 0.35 -34.96
N ALA A 29 19.19 -0.82 -35.28
CA ALA A 29 18.29 -1.53 -34.39
C ALA A 29 18.97 -1.95 -33.07
N ARG A 30 20.23 -2.38 -33.13
CA ARG A 30 21.01 -2.70 -31.92
C ARG A 30 21.30 -1.46 -31.08
N VAL A 31 21.65 -0.34 -31.69
CA VAL A 31 21.86 0.95 -30.96
C VAL A 31 20.59 1.41 -30.32
N GLU A 32 19.45 1.32 -30.99
CA GLU A 32 18.14 1.67 -30.42
C GLU A 32 17.78 0.75 -29.24
N LEU A 33 18.00 -0.55 -29.34
CA LEU A 33 17.79 -1.50 -28.24
C LEU A 33 18.72 -1.22 -27.07
N LEU A 34 19.97 -0.87 -27.30
CA LEU A 34 20.89 -0.47 -26.22
C LEU A 34 20.45 0.82 -25.56
N ALA A 35 20.01 1.82 -26.32
CA ALA A 35 19.48 3.05 -25.78
C ALA A 35 18.23 2.81 -24.90
N LYS A 36 17.31 1.96 -25.35
CA LYS A 36 16.13 1.55 -24.55
C LYS A 36 16.55 0.80 -23.29
N LYS A 37 17.52 -0.11 -23.37
CA LYS A 37 18.05 -0.84 -22.20
C LYS A 37 18.70 0.11 -21.18
N THR A 38 19.56 1.03 -21.63
CA THR A 38 20.19 2.02 -20.74
C THR A 38 19.16 2.90 -20.06
N ALA A 39 18.15 3.38 -20.77
CA ALA A 39 17.06 4.16 -20.21
C ALA A 39 16.23 3.39 -19.15
N LEU A 40 16.00 2.09 -19.39
CA LEU A 40 15.34 1.21 -18.41
C LEU A 40 16.17 1.00 -17.14
N VAL A 41 17.47 0.75 -17.30
CA VAL A 41 18.40 0.59 -16.15
C VAL A 41 18.51 1.88 -15.34
N GLU A 42 18.55 3.01 -16.02
CA GLU A 42 18.59 4.33 -15.35
C GLU A 42 17.30 4.58 -14.57
N LYS A 43 16.14 4.29 -15.16
CA LYS A 43 14.83 4.38 -14.51
C LYS A 43 14.71 3.42 -13.32
N GLU A 44 15.22 2.20 -13.44
CA GLU A 44 15.28 1.23 -12.34
C GLU A 44 16.15 1.74 -11.19
N THR A 45 17.29 2.33 -11.51
CA THR A 45 18.21 2.89 -10.51
C THR A 45 17.60 4.08 -9.79
N GLN A 46 16.92 4.98 -10.51
CA GLN A 46 16.18 6.09 -9.93
C GLN A 46 15.07 5.60 -9.01
N LEU A 47 14.28 4.60 -9.46
CA LEU A 47 13.20 4.04 -8.67
C LEU A 47 13.71 3.39 -7.37
N LYS A 48 14.84 2.65 -7.44
CA LYS A 48 15.50 2.08 -6.25
C LYS A 48 15.99 3.17 -5.28
N ALA A 49 16.53 4.27 -5.80
CA ALA A 49 16.96 5.40 -4.99
C ALA A 49 15.77 6.09 -4.30
N ASP A 50 14.65 6.28 -5.03
CA ASP A 50 13.43 6.86 -4.49
C ASP A 50 12.77 5.95 -3.44
N LEU A 51 12.74 4.64 -3.66
CA LEU A 51 12.29 3.66 -2.67
C LEU A 51 13.13 3.74 -1.40
N LYS A 52 14.46 3.77 -1.53
CA LYS A 52 15.36 3.88 -0.38
C LYS A 52 15.16 5.21 0.38
N LYS A 53 15.00 6.31 -0.33
CA LYS A 53 14.74 7.64 0.25
C LYS A 53 13.40 7.68 1.00
N ASN A 54 12.40 6.99 0.51
CA ASN A 54 11.05 6.96 1.08
C ASN A 54 10.82 5.77 2.04
N GLN A 55 11.82 4.93 2.29
CA GLN A 55 11.68 3.72 3.10
C GLN A 55 11.10 4.00 4.50
N THR A 56 11.51 5.10 5.14
CA THR A 56 10.95 5.51 6.44
C THR A 56 9.48 5.92 6.35
N LYS A 57 9.06 6.50 5.22
CA LYS A 57 7.64 6.84 4.99
C LYS A 57 6.81 5.60 4.70
N LEU A 58 7.38 4.65 3.94
CA LEU A 58 6.73 3.36 3.64
C LEU A 58 6.54 2.53 4.91
N SER A 59 7.56 2.43 5.77
CA SER A 59 7.41 1.71 7.04
C SER A 59 6.37 2.33 7.98
N ARG A 60 6.19 3.64 7.96
CA ARG A 60 5.08 4.30 8.68
C ARG A 60 3.72 3.98 8.07
N LEU A 61 3.63 3.87 6.75
CA LEU A 61 2.41 3.48 6.04
C LEU A 61 1.99 2.05 6.39
N ASP A 62 2.95 1.12 6.49
CA ASP A 62 2.71 -0.27 6.89
C ASP A 62 2.18 -0.37 8.33
N LEU A 63 2.57 0.56 9.22
CA LEU A 63 2.03 0.65 10.58
C LEU A 63 0.60 1.19 10.59
N LEU A 64 0.28 2.14 9.70
CA LEU A 64 -1.06 2.74 9.60
C LEU A 64 -2.06 1.80 8.91
N ILE A 65 -1.64 1.15 7.82
CA ILE A 65 -2.45 0.24 7.01
C ILE A 65 -1.63 -1.05 6.80
N PRO A 66 -1.70 -2.00 7.74
CA PRO A 66 -0.94 -3.24 7.65
C PRO A 66 -1.40 -4.11 6.48
N ALA A 67 -0.50 -4.95 5.97
CA ALA A 67 -0.82 -5.91 4.90
C ALA A 67 -1.79 -7.01 5.35
N THR A 68 -1.85 -7.29 6.65
CA THR A 68 -2.77 -8.26 7.25
C THR A 68 -3.60 -7.61 8.34
N PRO A 69 -4.81 -8.09 8.64
CA PRO A 69 -5.71 -7.43 9.59
C PRO A 69 -5.17 -7.39 11.01
N HIS A 70 -4.34 -8.36 11.45
CA HIS A 70 -3.76 -8.45 12.82
C HIS A 70 -4.79 -8.11 13.91
N GLU A 71 -5.88 -8.86 13.93
CA GLU A 71 -7.01 -8.62 14.86
C GLU A 71 -6.58 -8.75 16.31
N ASP A 72 -5.74 -9.74 16.62
CA ASP A 72 -5.24 -9.99 17.97
C ASP A 72 -4.44 -8.81 18.52
N GLU A 73 -3.61 -8.18 17.67
CA GLU A 73 -2.88 -6.98 18.03
C GLU A 73 -3.82 -5.79 18.25
N LEU A 74 -4.86 -5.66 17.41
CA LEU A 74 -5.85 -4.58 17.52
C LEU A 74 -6.61 -4.73 18.85
N ILE A 75 -7.10 -5.92 19.18
CA ILE A 75 -7.79 -6.23 20.42
C ILE A 75 -6.88 -5.91 21.61
N THR A 76 -5.66 -6.41 21.59
CA THR A 76 -4.70 -6.23 22.69
C THR A 76 -4.39 -4.76 22.91
N ASN A 77 -4.20 -4.01 21.83
CA ASN A 77 -3.91 -2.57 21.89
C ASN A 77 -5.10 -1.78 22.46
N LEU A 78 -6.31 -2.03 21.97
CA LEU A 78 -7.51 -1.36 22.47
C LEU A 78 -7.80 -1.68 23.93
N ASP A 79 -7.61 -2.92 24.35
CA ASP A 79 -7.73 -3.35 25.75
C ASP A 79 -6.67 -2.67 26.63
N GLN A 80 -5.42 -2.57 26.16
CA GLN A 80 -4.35 -1.86 26.88
C GLN A 80 -4.65 -0.37 27.04
N ILE A 81 -5.17 0.28 26.00
CA ILE A 81 -5.59 1.69 26.07
C ILE A 81 -6.73 1.86 27.09
N ALA A 82 -7.70 0.97 27.09
CA ALA A 82 -8.83 0.98 28.00
C ALA A 82 -8.37 0.82 29.46
N LYS A 83 -7.51 -0.16 29.73
CA LYS A 83 -6.90 -0.38 31.07
C LYS A 83 -6.13 0.84 31.55
N THR A 84 -5.33 1.46 30.66
CA THR A 84 -4.52 2.64 30.99
C THR A 84 -5.39 3.86 31.30
N SER A 85 -6.57 3.97 30.67
CA SER A 85 -7.53 5.05 30.91
C SER A 85 -8.50 4.77 32.07
N GLY A 86 -8.37 3.59 32.71
CA GLY A 86 -9.26 3.20 33.82
C GLY A 86 -10.71 2.95 33.39
N ILE A 87 -10.92 2.53 32.14
CA ILE A 87 -12.22 2.15 31.60
C ILE A 87 -12.24 0.65 31.33
N PRO A 88 -13.07 -0.14 32.06
CA PRO A 88 -13.23 -1.55 31.74
C PRO A 88 -14.02 -1.74 30.43
N VAL A 89 -13.45 -2.51 29.51
CA VAL A 89 -14.15 -2.99 28.32
C VAL A 89 -15.13 -4.08 28.74
N LYS A 90 -16.41 -3.91 28.41
CA LYS A 90 -17.46 -4.93 28.63
C LYS A 90 -17.51 -5.94 27.48
N THR A 91 -17.57 -5.41 26.26
CA THR A 91 -17.62 -6.24 25.06
C THR A 91 -16.78 -5.60 23.96
N MET A 92 -16.13 -6.45 23.15
CA MET A 92 -15.44 -6.06 21.93
C MET A 92 -15.81 -7.05 20.84
N ALA A 93 -16.30 -6.55 19.72
CA ALA A 93 -16.62 -7.34 18.54
C ALA A 93 -15.86 -6.79 17.34
N ILE A 94 -15.32 -7.70 16.54
CA ILE A 94 -14.63 -7.36 15.29
C ILE A 94 -15.32 -8.14 14.16
N ALA A 95 -15.62 -7.45 13.07
CA ALA A 95 -16.23 -8.02 11.89
C ALA A 95 -15.55 -7.53 10.61
N PHE A 96 -15.33 -8.45 9.68
CA PHE A 96 -14.88 -8.10 8.33
C PHE A 96 -16.02 -7.50 7.53
N VAL A 97 -15.79 -6.34 6.97
CA VAL A 97 -16.74 -5.75 6.03
C VAL A 97 -16.45 -6.34 4.65
N ASN A 98 -17.37 -7.22 4.19
CA ASN A 98 -17.33 -7.75 2.83
C ASN A 98 -17.81 -6.68 1.84
N ASP A 99 -16.93 -5.76 1.50
CA ASP A 99 -17.20 -4.76 0.48
C ASP A 99 -16.92 -5.35 -0.91
N ASN A 100 -17.97 -5.79 -1.60
CA ASN A 100 -17.91 -6.28 -2.99
C ASN A 100 -17.77 -5.14 -4.02
N THR A 101 -17.61 -3.90 -3.58
CA THR A 101 -17.37 -2.76 -4.47
C THR A 101 -15.91 -2.84 -4.99
N GLY A 102 -15.78 -3.53 -6.14
CA GLY A 102 -14.52 -3.72 -6.84
C GLY A 102 -13.86 -2.39 -7.19
N GLY A 103 -12.66 -2.16 -6.65
CA GLY A 103 -11.84 -1.00 -6.99
C GLY A 103 -10.98 -0.43 -5.85
N ARG A 104 -11.24 -0.78 -4.61
CA ARG A 104 -10.42 -0.32 -3.48
C ARG A 104 -9.25 -1.27 -3.23
N ASN A 105 -8.07 -0.72 -3.02
CA ASN A 105 -6.84 -1.47 -2.69
C ASN A 105 -6.73 -1.82 -1.20
N PHE A 106 -7.77 -1.57 -0.42
CA PHE A 106 -7.83 -1.84 1.01
C PHE A 106 -9.17 -2.49 1.36
N LYS A 107 -9.16 -3.24 2.45
CA LYS A 107 -10.34 -3.85 3.07
C LYS A 107 -10.62 -3.18 4.40
N GLU A 108 -11.86 -3.26 4.85
CA GLU A 108 -12.35 -2.62 6.07
C GLU A 108 -12.62 -3.67 7.15
N LEU A 109 -12.26 -3.34 8.38
CA LEU A 109 -12.54 -4.11 9.57
C LEU A 109 -13.38 -3.23 10.51
N LEU A 110 -14.60 -3.64 10.81
CA LEU A 110 -15.47 -2.95 11.75
C LEU A 110 -15.17 -3.44 13.17
N THR A 111 -14.87 -2.52 14.06
CA THR A 111 -14.66 -2.79 15.47
C THR A 111 -15.73 -2.09 16.29
N GLU A 112 -16.45 -2.84 17.11
CA GLU A 112 -17.43 -2.30 18.05
C GLU A 112 -16.95 -2.58 19.48
N VAL A 113 -16.85 -1.54 20.29
CA VAL A 113 -16.37 -1.64 21.68
C VAL A 113 -17.40 -1.00 22.60
N THR A 114 -17.83 -1.77 23.60
CA THR A 114 -18.70 -1.28 24.67
C THR A 114 -17.92 -1.27 25.97
N SER A 115 -18.00 -0.15 26.70
CA SER A 115 -17.31 0.07 27.96
C SER A 115 -18.20 0.82 28.94
N SER A 116 -17.84 0.83 30.22
CA SER A 116 -18.55 1.63 31.23
C SER A 116 -17.56 2.40 32.11
N GLY A 117 -17.96 3.58 32.53
CA GLY A 117 -17.11 4.41 33.38
C GLY A 117 -17.63 5.83 33.53
N ASN A 118 -16.78 6.72 34.07
CA ASN A 118 -17.08 8.14 34.14
C ASN A 118 -16.68 8.86 32.83
N TYR A 119 -17.22 10.03 32.61
CA TYR A 119 -16.98 10.83 31.41
C TYR A 119 -15.51 11.29 31.27
N ILE A 120 -14.81 11.54 32.36
CA ILE A 120 -13.42 12.02 32.35
C ILE A 120 -12.50 10.92 31.79
N ASN A 121 -12.66 9.70 32.29
CA ASN A 121 -11.91 8.55 31.83
C ASN A 121 -12.24 8.21 30.37
N PHE A 122 -13.51 8.36 29.98
CA PHE A 122 -13.93 8.18 28.58
C PHE A 122 -13.23 9.16 27.64
N ARG A 123 -13.15 10.43 28.02
CA ARG A 123 -12.47 11.45 27.21
C ARG A 123 -10.96 11.13 27.05
N ASP A 124 -10.30 10.69 28.13
CA ASP A 124 -8.90 10.27 28.05
C ASP A 124 -8.73 9.03 27.15
N TRP A 125 -9.62 8.06 27.29
CA TRP A 125 -9.67 6.86 26.46
C TRP A 125 -9.84 7.20 24.98
N LEU A 126 -10.82 8.04 24.62
CA LEU A 126 -11.04 8.48 23.24
C LEU A 126 -9.82 9.24 22.68
N GLY A 127 -9.22 10.14 23.46
CA GLY A 127 -8.03 10.88 23.05
C GLY A 127 -6.80 9.98 22.84
N ARG A 128 -6.73 8.82 23.50
CA ARG A 128 -5.71 7.81 23.25
C ARG A 128 -6.01 7.00 22.00
N TRP A 129 -7.27 6.75 21.67
CA TRP A 129 -7.69 6.15 20.41
C TRP A 129 -7.26 6.99 19.20
N GLU A 130 -7.50 8.31 19.28
CA GLU A 130 -7.08 9.24 18.22
C GLU A 130 -5.56 9.28 18.01
N LYS A 131 -4.79 8.99 19.06
CA LYS A 131 -3.31 8.92 19.01
C LYS A 131 -2.80 7.53 18.67
N ASN A 132 -3.67 6.57 18.41
CA ASN A 132 -3.26 5.23 18.03
C ASN A 132 -2.48 5.27 16.71
N ILE A 133 -1.49 4.38 16.59
CA ILE A 133 -0.65 4.26 15.40
C ILE A 133 -1.49 3.77 14.21
N ARG A 134 -2.47 2.88 14.45
CA ARG A 134 -3.40 2.44 13.40
C ARG A 134 -4.42 3.51 13.04
N LEU A 135 -4.74 3.58 11.76
CA LEU A 135 -5.84 4.42 11.28
C LEU A 135 -7.18 3.81 11.75
N LEU A 136 -7.75 4.43 12.78
CA LEU A 136 -9.07 4.10 13.31
C LEU A 136 -10.02 5.26 12.99
N ASP A 137 -11.01 4.96 12.17
CA ASP A 137 -12.05 5.93 11.76
C ASP A 137 -13.31 5.68 12.58
N VAL A 138 -13.56 6.55 13.57
CA VAL A 138 -14.74 6.46 14.44
C VAL A 138 -15.97 6.87 13.64
N GLN A 139 -16.86 5.91 13.39
CA GLN A 139 -18.08 6.11 12.62
C GLN A 139 -19.23 6.58 13.49
N GLU A 140 -19.35 5.99 14.67
CA GLU A 140 -20.47 6.21 15.58
C GLU A 140 -19.99 6.08 17.03
N PHE A 141 -20.50 6.93 17.88
CA PHE A 141 -20.40 6.71 19.32
C PHE A 141 -21.73 7.03 19.99
N SER A 142 -22.05 6.30 21.04
CA SER A 142 -23.22 6.54 21.86
C SER A 142 -22.88 6.53 23.35
N ILE A 143 -23.59 7.33 24.10
CA ILE A 143 -23.47 7.42 25.54
C ILE A 143 -24.86 7.21 26.13
N SER A 144 -24.99 6.26 27.03
CA SER A 144 -26.24 5.98 27.74
C SER A 144 -25.98 5.75 29.23
N PRO A 145 -26.98 5.93 30.09
CA PRO A 145 -26.85 5.56 31.49
C PRO A 145 -26.64 4.05 31.66
N ASP A 146 -25.68 3.66 32.50
CA ASP A 146 -25.53 2.27 32.92
C ASP A 146 -26.45 2.02 34.13
N LEU A 147 -27.58 1.37 33.85
CA LEU A 147 -28.61 1.10 34.86
C LEU A 147 -28.11 0.23 36.05
N ALA A 148 -27.00 -0.49 35.85
CA ALA A 148 -26.46 -1.42 36.84
C ALA A 148 -25.49 -0.79 37.83
N GLY A 149 -24.95 0.43 37.61
CA GLY A 149 -23.88 0.93 38.46
C GLY A 149 -23.73 2.45 38.61
N GLY A 150 -24.69 3.25 38.11
CA GLY A 150 -24.60 4.72 38.21
C GLY A 150 -23.50 5.35 37.32
N ASN A 151 -22.84 4.55 36.51
CA ASN A 151 -21.86 4.96 35.51
C ASN A 151 -22.54 5.26 34.17
N LEU A 152 -21.73 5.69 33.21
CA LEU A 152 -22.16 5.83 31.83
C LEU A 152 -21.68 4.60 31.02
N LEU A 153 -22.51 4.15 30.13
CA LEU A 153 -22.20 3.13 29.14
C LEU A 153 -21.80 3.83 27.83
N PHE A 154 -20.66 3.49 27.29
CA PHE A 154 -20.12 4.01 26.06
C PHE A 154 -20.07 2.91 25.02
N SER A 155 -20.56 3.17 23.82
CA SER A 155 -20.40 2.30 22.67
C SER A 155 -19.74 3.08 21.55
N ILE A 156 -18.65 2.52 20.99
CA ILE A 156 -17.89 3.10 19.87
C ILE A 156 -17.87 2.10 18.76
N LYS A 157 -18.23 2.54 17.54
CA LYS A 157 -18.00 1.80 16.30
C LYS A 157 -16.93 2.51 15.49
N ALA A 158 -15.87 1.81 15.18
CA ALA A 158 -14.76 2.32 14.42
C ALA A 158 -14.42 1.38 13.26
N LYS A 159 -13.92 1.94 12.17
CA LYS A 159 -13.35 1.20 11.05
C LYS A 159 -11.85 1.27 11.12
N SER A 160 -11.19 0.14 10.90
CA SER A 160 -9.77 0.08 10.59
C SER A 160 -9.57 -0.48 9.18
N TYR A 161 -8.42 -0.18 8.60
CA TYR A 161 -8.13 -0.50 7.21
C TYR A 161 -6.89 -1.40 7.14
N TYR A 162 -6.88 -2.32 6.17
CA TYR A 162 -5.72 -3.15 5.85
C TYR A 162 -5.61 -3.35 4.34
N ALA A 163 -4.39 -3.60 3.85
CA ALA A 163 -4.14 -3.77 2.43
C ALA A 163 -4.79 -5.06 1.90
N LYS A 164 -5.15 -5.05 0.62
CA LYS A 164 -5.82 -6.19 -0.03
C LYS A 164 -4.77 -7.15 -0.61
#